data_eee5fb0de37957c9f2ee3d80497a411d
#
_entry.id   eee5fb0de37957c9f2ee3d80497a411d
#
_cell.length_a   1.000
_cell.length_b   1.000
_cell.length_c   1.000
_cell.angle_alpha   90.00
_cell.angle_beta   90.00
_cell.angle_gamma   90.00
#
_symmetry.space_group_name_H-M   'P 1'
#
loop_
_entity.id
_entity.type
_entity.pdbx_description
1 polymer ?
#
loop_
_entity_poly.entity_id
_entity_poly.type
_entity_poly.pdbx_seq_one_letter_code
_entity_poly.pdbx_strand_id
1 'polypeptide(L)'
;MYKISTDIAKHITISTAKGIFGFQNSSNIGMIFFPSLQAATCFLPSELKGKNIPCLIPAAIDQDDYWRGIAREIAPKLGYYKPAQIHSKFLPALQRGEKMSASKPNTAIFTTDEPEVAEKKIKSAFTGGRDTIEEHRKHGGNPDVDSAFQYLYMILEEDDKKISEIEAEYRAGNLLSVELKQIAAEKTKVYLKEHQRKRESAKKTFDKFILRD
;
A
#
# COMPACT_ATOMS: atom_id res chain seq x y z
N MET A 1 -21.35 -12.68 7.98
CA MET A 1 -19.96 -13.04 7.58
C MET A 1 -19.76 -14.54 7.43
N TYR A 2 -20.00 -15.37 8.45
CA TYR A 2 -19.69 -16.81 8.42
C TYR A 2 -20.42 -17.59 7.31
N LYS A 3 -21.72 -17.36 7.14
CA LYS A 3 -22.53 -17.98 6.07
C LYS A 3 -21.92 -17.73 4.69
N ILE A 4 -21.63 -16.47 4.37
CA ILE A 4 -21.04 -16.10 3.08
C ILE A 4 -19.67 -16.77 2.88
N SER A 5 -18.81 -16.75 3.92
CA SER A 5 -17.47 -17.38 3.84
C SER A 5 -17.58 -18.88 3.55
N THR A 6 -18.55 -19.56 4.17
CA THR A 6 -18.79 -20.98 3.94
C THR A 6 -19.31 -21.24 2.51
N ASP A 7 -20.18 -20.39 2.00
CA ASP A 7 -20.69 -20.52 0.63
C ASP A 7 -19.58 -20.26 -0.39
N ILE A 8 -18.72 -19.28 -0.17
CA ILE A 8 -17.53 -19.01 -0.97
C ILE A 8 -16.56 -20.21 -0.95
N ALA A 9 -16.32 -20.79 0.23
CA ALA A 9 -15.41 -21.91 0.40
C ALA A 9 -15.77 -23.14 -0.46
N LYS A 10 -17.06 -23.38 -0.72
CA LYS A 10 -17.52 -24.44 -1.62
C LYS A 10 -17.04 -24.28 -3.07
N HIS A 11 -16.63 -23.09 -3.45
CA HIS A 11 -16.17 -22.77 -4.81
C HIS A 11 -14.65 -22.58 -4.92
N ILE A 12 -13.90 -22.73 -3.83
CA ILE A 12 -12.43 -22.64 -3.82
C ILE A 12 -11.86 -24.05 -3.65
N THR A 13 -11.11 -24.51 -4.65
CA THR A 13 -10.38 -25.78 -4.51
C THR A 13 -9.09 -25.58 -3.73
N ILE A 14 -8.60 -26.64 -3.10
CA ILE A 14 -7.29 -26.65 -2.43
C ILE A 14 -6.18 -26.29 -3.44
N SER A 15 -6.28 -26.77 -4.68
CA SER A 15 -5.32 -26.46 -5.74
C SER A 15 -5.28 -24.97 -6.06
N THR A 16 -6.45 -24.31 -6.20
CA THR A 16 -6.55 -22.87 -6.41
C THR A 16 -5.96 -22.09 -5.24
N ALA A 17 -6.30 -22.47 -4.02
CA ALA A 17 -5.76 -21.82 -2.82
C ALA A 17 -4.23 -21.97 -2.72
N LYS A 18 -3.70 -23.14 -2.99
CA LYS A 18 -2.24 -23.38 -3.04
C LYS A 18 -1.55 -22.55 -4.11
N GLY A 19 -2.11 -22.47 -5.32
CA GLY A 19 -1.53 -21.71 -6.43
C GLY A 19 -1.42 -20.21 -6.14
N ILE A 20 -2.43 -19.62 -5.48
CA ILE A 20 -2.48 -18.19 -5.19
C ILE A 20 -1.69 -17.83 -3.92
N PHE A 21 -1.80 -18.62 -2.85
CA PHE A 21 -1.24 -18.29 -1.53
C PHE A 21 0.04 -19.04 -1.19
N GLY A 22 0.48 -19.99 -2.02
CA GLY A 22 1.67 -20.79 -1.76
C GLY A 22 1.52 -21.75 -0.57
N PHE A 23 0.29 -22.15 -0.21
CA PHE A 23 0.08 -23.05 0.91
C PHE A 23 0.80 -24.38 0.73
N GLN A 24 1.38 -24.87 1.81
CA GLN A 24 2.08 -26.14 1.88
C GLN A 24 1.16 -27.23 2.48
N ASN A 25 1.61 -28.49 2.43
CA ASN A 25 0.87 -29.59 3.06
C ASN A 25 0.77 -29.44 4.59
N SER A 26 1.69 -28.69 5.19
CA SER A 26 1.70 -28.33 6.61
C SER A 26 0.80 -27.15 6.97
N SER A 27 0.18 -26.48 5.99
CA SER A 27 -0.71 -25.34 6.26
C SER A 27 -1.96 -25.83 6.98
N ASN A 28 -2.31 -25.13 8.07
CA ASN A 28 -3.50 -25.52 8.86
C ASN A 28 -4.80 -25.09 8.17
N ILE A 29 -5.93 -25.67 8.63
CA ILE A 29 -7.26 -25.42 8.05
C ILE A 29 -7.65 -23.93 8.13
N GLY A 30 -7.26 -23.21 9.18
CA GLY A 30 -7.52 -21.77 9.32
C GLY A 30 -6.87 -20.97 8.20
N MET A 31 -5.61 -21.28 7.87
CA MET A 31 -4.92 -20.67 6.73
C MET A 31 -5.62 -20.99 5.40
N ILE A 32 -6.03 -22.24 5.20
CA ILE A 32 -6.71 -22.68 3.97
C ILE A 32 -8.10 -22.04 3.84
N PHE A 33 -8.79 -21.78 4.95
CA PHE A 33 -10.10 -21.14 4.97
C PHE A 33 -10.04 -19.60 4.81
N PHE A 34 -8.90 -18.97 5.16
CA PHE A 34 -8.74 -17.52 5.11
C PHE A 34 -9.13 -16.87 3.77
N PRO A 35 -8.80 -17.42 2.59
CA PRO A 35 -9.25 -16.88 1.30
C PRO A 35 -10.75 -16.67 1.21
N SER A 36 -11.56 -17.59 1.71
CA SER A 36 -13.01 -17.47 1.68
C SER A 36 -13.51 -16.38 2.64
N LEU A 37 -12.88 -16.25 3.80
CA LEU A 37 -13.19 -15.18 4.75
C LEU A 37 -12.85 -13.80 4.18
N GLN A 38 -11.70 -13.66 3.54
CA GLN A 38 -11.29 -12.42 2.90
C GLN A 38 -12.23 -12.03 1.75
N ALA A 39 -12.60 -12.96 0.87
CA ALA A 39 -13.53 -12.70 -0.23
C ALA A 39 -14.94 -12.32 0.25
N ALA A 40 -15.38 -12.82 1.40
CA ALA A 40 -16.67 -12.51 1.97
C ALA A 40 -16.86 -11.01 2.26
N THR A 41 -15.77 -10.27 2.50
CA THR A 41 -15.83 -8.82 2.72
C THR A 41 -16.43 -8.06 1.53
N CYS A 42 -16.22 -8.55 0.29
CA CYS A 42 -16.79 -7.95 -0.91
C CYS A 42 -18.33 -8.04 -0.96
N PHE A 43 -18.90 -9.07 -0.38
CA PHE A 43 -20.32 -9.41 -0.53
C PHE A 43 -21.13 -9.10 0.74
N LEU A 44 -20.46 -8.89 1.88
CA LEU A 44 -21.11 -8.57 3.15
C LEU A 44 -22.07 -7.38 3.04
N PRO A 45 -21.74 -6.25 2.39
CA PRO A 45 -22.69 -5.15 2.23
C PRO A 45 -23.97 -5.54 1.51
N SER A 46 -23.88 -6.45 0.52
CA SER A 46 -25.05 -6.96 -0.21
C SER A 46 -25.96 -7.78 0.70
N GLU A 47 -25.39 -8.65 1.52
CA GLU A 47 -26.14 -9.47 2.49
C GLU A 47 -26.83 -8.59 3.55
N LEU A 48 -26.11 -7.64 4.13
CA LEU A 48 -26.65 -6.76 5.17
C LEU A 48 -27.78 -5.86 4.65
N LYS A 49 -27.73 -5.47 3.39
CA LYS A 49 -28.76 -4.61 2.76
C LYS A 49 -29.84 -5.37 2.02
N GLY A 50 -29.76 -6.70 1.93
CA GLY A 50 -30.71 -7.53 1.19
C GLY A 50 -30.84 -7.22 -0.30
N LYS A 51 -29.82 -6.58 -0.89
CA LYS A 51 -29.75 -6.24 -2.32
C LYS A 51 -28.31 -6.27 -2.81
N ASN A 52 -28.12 -6.62 -4.10
CA ASN A 52 -26.80 -6.67 -4.68
C ASN A 52 -26.18 -5.27 -4.79
N ILE A 53 -25.00 -5.06 -4.14
CA ILE A 53 -24.30 -3.80 -4.07
C ILE A 53 -22.93 -3.96 -4.77
N PRO A 54 -22.54 -3.07 -5.70
CA PRO A 54 -21.22 -3.04 -6.26
C PRO A 54 -20.17 -2.81 -5.17
N CYS A 55 -19.02 -3.52 -5.27
CA CYS A 55 -17.92 -3.39 -4.35
C CYS A 55 -16.66 -2.91 -5.09
N LEU A 56 -15.96 -1.95 -4.52
CA LEU A 56 -14.65 -1.46 -4.98
C LEU A 56 -13.60 -1.83 -3.95
N ILE A 57 -12.55 -2.53 -4.40
CA ILE A 57 -11.43 -2.99 -3.57
C ILE A 57 -10.17 -2.19 -3.93
N PRO A 58 -9.74 -1.24 -3.11
CA PRO A 58 -8.39 -0.69 -3.20
C PRO A 58 -7.41 -1.70 -2.61
N ALA A 59 -6.44 -2.15 -3.40
CA ALA A 59 -5.46 -3.12 -2.96
C ALA A 59 -4.12 -2.91 -3.68
N ALA A 60 -3.02 -3.33 -3.06
CA ALA A 60 -1.75 -3.37 -3.73
C ALA A 60 -1.73 -4.48 -4.80
N ILE A 61 -0.85 -4.34 -5.77
CA ILE A 61 -0.80 -5.20 -6.97
C ILE A 61 -0.55 -6.68 -6.64
N ASP A 62 0.08 -6.98 -5.51
CA ASP A 62 0.31 -8.35 -5.04
C ASP A 62 -0.99 -9.10 -4.69
N GLN A 63 -2.09 -8.37 -4.48
CA GLN A 63 -3.39 -8.94 -4.19
C GLN A 63 -4.22 -9.22 -5.46
N ASP A 64 -3.72 -8.87 -6.66
CA ASP A 64 -4.48 -9.01 -7.90
C ASP A 64 -4.89 -10.46 -8.17
N ASP A 65 -3.97 -11.40 -8.06
CA ASP A 65 -4.23 -12.82 -8.33
C ASP A 65 -5.33 -13.37 -7.42
N TYR A 66 -5.37 -12.93 -6.17
CA TYR A 66 -6.40 -13.32 -5.23
C TYR A 66 -7.78 -12.71 -5.61
N TRP A 67 -7.86 -11.40 -5.80
CA TRP A 67 -9.13 -10.75 -6.09
C TRP A 67 -9.69 -11.18 -7.45
N ARG A 68 -8.84 -11.28 -8.46
CA ARG A 68 -9.21 -11.73 -9.80
C ARG A 68 -9.54 -13.21 -9.82
N GLY A 69 -8.66 -14.06 -9.29
CA GLY A 69 -8.78 -15.53 -9.38
C GLY A 69 -9.77 -16.14 -8.40
N ILE A 70 -10.16 -15.43 -7.33
CA ILE A 70 -11.13 -15.94 -6.34
C ILE A 70 -12.37 -15.07 -6.30
N ALA A 71 -12.28 -13.83 -5.81
CA ALA A 71 -13.48 -13.04 -5.53
C ALA A 71 -14.29 -12.74 -6.80
N ARG A 72 -13.64 -12.35 -7.90
CA ARG A 72 -14.33 -12.05 -9.17
C ARG A 72 -14.88 -13.30 -9.87
N GLU A 73 -14.20 -14.44 -9.76
CA GLU A 73 -14.64 -15.70 -10.36
C GLU A 73 -15.84 -16.33 -9.61
N ILE A 74 -15.91 -16.11 -8.30
CA ILE A 74 -16.97 -16.66 -7.46
C ILE A 74 -18.21 -15.77 -7.45
N ALA A 75 -18.06 -14.46 -7.56
CA ALA A 75 -19.16 -13.51 -7.50
C ALA A 75 -20.40 -13.91 -8.33
N PRO A 76 -20.31 -14.22 -9.63
CA PRO A 76 -21.47 -14.61 -10.42
C PRO A 76 -22.07 -15.96 -10.00
N LYS A 77 -21.28 -16.87 -9.45
CA LYS A 77 -21.76 -18.18 -8.96
C LYS A 77 -22.67 -18.03 -7.74
N LEU A 78 -22.48 -16.96 -6.99
CA LEU A 78 -23.29 -16.62 -5.80
C LEU A 78 -24.33 -15.52 -6.08
N GLY A 79 -24.47 -15.07 -7.32
CA GLY A 79 -25.42 -14.03 -7.71
C GLY A 79 -24.97 -12.60 -7.39
N TYR A 80 -23.68 -12.37 -7.08
CA TYR A 80 -23.16 -11.03 -6.79
C TYR A 80 -22.51 -10.37 -8.01
N TYR A 81 -22.42 -9.03 -7.97
CA TYR A 81 -21.58 -8.30 -8.92
C TYR A 81 -20.12 -8.64 -8.70
N LYS A 82 -19.36 -8.73 -9.80
CA LYS A 82 -17.90 -8.86 -9.74
C LYS A 82 -17.31 -7.60 -9.10
N PRO A 83 -16.52 -7.70 -8.02
CA PRO A 83 -15.90 -6.53 -7.42
C PRO A 83 -14.98 -5.84 -8.43
N ALA A 84 -14.98 -4.51 -8.44
CA ALA A 84 -13.98 -3.69 -9.13
C ALA A 84 -12.74 -3.54 -8.25
N GLN A 85 -11.59 -3.23 -8.87
CA GLN A 85 -10.31 -3.11 -8.17
C GLN A 85 -9.60 -1.82 -8.58
N ILE A 86 -8.93 -1.22 -7.61
CA ILE A 86 -7.93 -0.17 -7.84
C ILE A 86 -6.61 -0.73 -7.31
N HIS A 87 -5.64 -0.87 -8.20
CA HIS A 87 -4.31 -1.36 -7.83
C HIS A 87 -3.36 -0.21 -7.53
N SER A 88 -2.61 -0.35 -6.44
CA SER A 88 -1.49 0.52 -6.10
C SER A 88 -0.17 -0.23 -6.18
N LYS A 89 0.91 0.47 -6.51
CA LYS A 89 2.26 -0.06 -6.33
C LYS A 89 2.59 -0.08 -4.83
N PHE A 90 3.56 -0.93 -4.46
CA PHE A 90 4.14 -0.87 -3.13
C PHE A 90 5.00 0.37 -2.97
N LEU A 91 4.76 1.09 -1.90
CA LEU A 91 5.72 2.05 -1.41
C LEU A 91 6.89 1.29 -0.77
N PRO A 92 8.14 1.52 -1.18
CA PRO A 92 9.28 0.81 -0.60
C PRO A 92 9.47 1.16 0.87
N ALA A 93 10.06 0.23 1.62
CA ALA A 93 10.52 0.54 2.97
C ALA A 93 11.64 1.60 2.92
N LEU A 94 11.81 2.32 4.02
CA LEU A 94 12.89 3.31 4.14
C LEU A 94 14.28 2.66 4.10
N GLN A 95 14.39 1.39 4.49
CA GLN A 95 15.63 0.64 4.50
C GLN A 95 15.70 -0.34 3.33
N ARG A 96 16.88 -0.51 2.76
CA ARG A 96 17.10 -1.37 1.60
C ARG A 96 16.76 -2.84 1.91
N GLY A 97 15.98 -3.45 1.00
CA GLY A 97 15.68 -4.89 1.08
C GLY A 97 14.70 -5.29 2.19
N GLU A 98 14.21 -4.33 2.96
CA GLU A 98 13.20 -4.58 4.00
C GLU A 98 11.78 -4.36 3.46
N LYS A 99 10.80 -4.92 4.18
CA LYS A 99 9.38 -4.58 4.01
C LYS A 99 8.99 -3.62 5.13
N MET A 100 8.06 -2.71 4.84
CA MET A 100 7.44 -1.91 5.88
C MET A 100 6.80 -2.82 6.93
N SER A 101 7.09 -2.58 8.21
CA SER A 101 6.56 -3.38 9.30
C SER A 101 6.31 -2.54 10.54
N ALA A 102 5.14 -2.72 11.16
CA ALA A 102 4.82 -2.08 12.44
C ALA A 102 5.77 -2.53 13.58
N SER A 103 6.30 -3.76 13.51
CA SER A 103 7.27 -4.27 14.47
C SER A 103 8.69 -3.71 14.29
N LYS A 104 8.94 -3.05 13.13
CA LYS A 104 10.20 -2.36 12.81
C LYS A 104 9.93 -0.90 12.46
N PRO A 105 9.74 -0.02 13.43
CA PRO A 105 9.25 1.36 13.20
C PRO A 105 10.11 2.21 12.26
N ASN A 106 11.41 1.91 12.15
CA ASN A 106 12.33 2.64 11.27
C ASN A 106 12.20 2.27 9.79
N THR A 107 11.41 1.25 9.45
CA THR A 107 11.20 0.84 8.05
C THR A 107 10.09 1.61 7.35
N ALA A 108 9.29 2.39 8.10
CA ALA A 108 8.13 3.11 7.57
C ALA A 108 7.92 4.44 8.30
N ILE A 109 7.25 5.36 7.60
CA ILE A 109 6.65 6.55 8.20
C ILE A 109 5.20 6.21 8.54
N PHE A 110 4.82 6.40 9.80
CA PHE A 110 3.44 6.26 10.23
C PHE A 110 2.71 7.60 10.16
N THR A 111 1.46 7.57 9.82
CA THR A 111 0.62 8.79 9.82
C THR A 111 0.42 9.40 11.21
N THR A 112 0.83 8.65 12.24
CA THR A 112 0.86 9.08 13.64
C THR A 112 2.24 9.53 14.13
N ASP A 113 3.27 9.44 13.30
CA ASP A 113 4.60 9.94 13.66
C ASP A 113 4.58 11.46 13.84
N GLU A 114 5.29 11.94 14.84
CA GLU A 114 5.58 13.36 14.95
C GLU A 114 6.41 13.82 13.73
N PRO A 115 6.15 15.01 13.17
CA PRO A 115 6.83 15.49 11.95
C PRO A 115 8.36 15.44 12.02
N GLU A 116 8.94 15.69 13.18
CA GLU A 116 10.39 15.68 13.44
C GLU A 116 10.95 14.25 13.45
N VAL A 117 10.15 13.27 13.89
CA VAL A 117 10.50 11.85 13.82
C VAL A 117 10.49 11.36 12.37
N ALA A 118 9.47 11.73 11.60
CA ALA A 118 9.38 11.39 10.18
C ALA A 118 10.54 12.02 9.37
N GLU A 119 10.91 13.27 9.66
CA GLU A 119 12.08 13.93 9.05
C GLU A 119 13.36 13.12 9.30
N LYS A 120 13.62 12.71 10.54
CA LYS A 120 14.80 11.88 10.88
C LYS A 120 14.78 10.54 10.12
N LYS A 121 13.63 9.91 10.01
CA LYS A 121 13.47 8.66 9.25
C LYS A 121 13.80 8.84 7.77
N ILE A 122 13.31 9.89 7.12
CA ILE A 122 13.64 10.21 5.70
C ILE A 122 15.13 10.49 5.54
N LYS A 123 15.72 11.29 6.43
CA LYS A 123 17.15 11.62 6.35
C LYS A 123 18.06 10.38 6.51
N SER A 124 17.62 9.37 7.29
CA SER A 124 18.33 8.11 7.47
C SER A 124 17.93 7.02 6.48
N ALA A 125 16.98 7.28 5.57
CA ALA A 125 16.50 6.30 4.61
C ALA A 125 17.60 5.87 3.63
N PHE A 126 17.43 4.69 3.03
CA PHE A 126 18.31 4.21 1.98
C PHE A 126 18.35 5.20 0.82
N THR A 127 19.53 5.39 0.25
CA THR A 127 19.75 6.28 -0.89
C THR A 127 20.18 5.52 -2.13
N GLY A 128 19.74 5.99 -3.29
CA GLY A 128 20.24 5.59 -4.60
C GLY A 128 21.48 6.40 -5.06
N GLY A 129 22.05 7.25 -4.20
CA GLY A 129 23.27 8.02 -4.50
C GLY A 129 24.53 7.18 -4.53
N ARG A 130 25.67 7.84 -4.75
CA ARG A 130 27.00 7.24 -4.75
C ARG A 130 27.70 7.48 -3.42
N ASP A 131 28.82 6.77 -3.20
CA ASP A 131 29.56 6.81 -1.94
C ASP A 131 30.24 8.16 -1.71
N THR A 132 30.67 8.84 -2.79
CA THR A 132 31.27 10.18 -2.71
C THR A 132 30.49 11.22 -3.51
N ILE A 133 30.67 12.49 -3.16
CA ILE A 133 30.05 13.60 -3.89
C ILE A 133 30.58 13.67 -5.33
N GLU A 134 31.88 13.45 -5.53
CA GLU A 134 32.50 13.45 -6.85
C GLU A 134 31.91 12.36 -7.75
N GLU A 135 31.77 11.14 -7.24
CA GLU A 135 31.14 10.05 -7.98
C GLU A 135 29.68 10.35 -8.28
N HIS A 136 28.95 10.93 -7.31
CA HIS A 136 27.56 11.30 -7.52
C HIS A 136 27.43 12.39 -8.59
N ARG A 137 28.27 13.42 -8.55
CA ARG A 137 28.30 14.48 -9.57
C ARG A 137 28.64 13.94 -10.96
N LYS A 138 29.49 12.90 -11.04
CA LYS A 138 29.94 12.31 -12.31
C LYS A 138 28.96 11.30 -12.89
N HIS A 139 28.33 10.50 -12.05
CA HIS A 139 27.55 9.32 -12.48
C HIS A 139 26.07 9.39 -12.13
N GLY A 140 25.66 10.42 -11.40
CA GLY A 140 24.29 10.59 -10.94
C GLY A 140 23.82 9.56 -9.91
N GLY A 141 22.65 9.80 -9.34
CA GLY A 141 21.94 8.88 -8.48
C GLY A 141 20.96 8.00 -9.24
N ASN A 142 20.49 6.95 -8.58
CA ASN A 142 19.44 6.08 -9.11
C ASN A 142 18.13 6.30 -8.33
N PRO A 143 17.17 7.09 -8.88
CA PRO A 143 15.89 7.36 -8.23
C PRO A 143 15.01 6.12 -8.11
N ASP A 144 15.19 5.09 -8.97
CA ASP A 144 14.33 3.91 -8.96
C ASP A 144 14.47 3.09 -7.65
N VAL A 145 15.60 3.22 -6.97
CA VAL A 145 15.89 2.54 -5.70
C VAL A 145 16.01 3.50 -4.51
N ASP A 146 15.99 4.81 -4.75
CA ASP A 146 16.10 5.81 -3.69
C ASP A 146 14.78 5.94 -2.93
N SER A 147 14.80 5.66 -1.64
CA SER A 147 13.58 5.68 -0.84
C SER A 147 12.95 7.07 -0.76
N ALA A 148 13.74 8.13 -0.64
CA ALA A 148 13.22 9.50 -0.57
C ALA A 148 12.56 9.93 -1.89
N PHE A 149 13.18 9.58 -3.03
CA PHE A 149 12.58 9.82 -4.34
C PHE A 149 11.27 9.06 -4.51
N GLN A 150 11.22 7.78 -4.13
CA GLN A 150 10.01 6.97 -4.26
C GLN A 150 8.85 7.52 -3.42
N TYR A 151 9.13 8.08 -2.24
CA TYR A 151 8.11 8.77 -1.44
C TYR A 151 7.63 10.06 -2.10
N LEU A 152 8.52 10.84 -2.71
CA LEU A 152 8.13 12.02 -3.50
C LEU A 152 7.25 11.61 -4.68
N TYR A 153 7.68 10.64 -5.46
CA TYR A 153 7.01 10.19 -6.68
C TYR A 153 5.61 9.59 -6.42
N MET A 154 5.46 8.80 -5.35
CA MET A 154 4.22 8.05 -5.12
C MET A 154 3.19 8.82 -4.28
N ILE A 155 3.62 9.77 -3.42
CA ILE A 155 2.74 10.34 -2.40
C ILE A 155 2.88 11.85 -2.23
N LEU A 156 4.12 12.38 -2.24
CA LEU A 156 4.39 13.70 -1.68
C LEU A 156 4.42 14.83 -2.71
N GLU A 157 4.68 14.53 -3.99
CA GLU A 157 4.67 15.52 -5.06
C GLU A 157 3.53 15.24 -6.02
N GLU A 158 2.58 16.17 -6.10
CA GLU A 158 1.40 16.06 -6.96
C GLU A 158 1.66 16.61 -8.37
N ASP A 159 2.72 17.39 -8.56
CA ASP A 159 3.09 17.99 -9.85
C ASP A 159 4.04 17.05 -10.60
N ASP A 160 3.51 16.38 -11.63
CA ASP A 160 4.25 15.45 -12.49
C ASP A 160 5.45 16.11 -13.17
N LYS A 161 5.37 17.39 -13.51
CA LYS A 161 6.46 18.12 -14.14
C LYS A 161 7.60 18.33 -13.15
N LYS A 162 7.27 18.73 -11.93
CA LYS A 162 8.25 18.96 -10.88
C LYS A 162 8.94 17.67 -10.43
N ILE A 163 8.19 16.56 -10.32
CA ILE A 163 8.83 15.27 -9.98
C ILE A 163 9.75 14.79 -11.10
N SER A 164 9.38 15.03 -12.37
CA SER A 164 10.25 14.71 -13.52
C SER A 164 11.51 15.55 -13.55
N GLU A 165 11.45 16.84 -13.16
CA GLU A 165 12.61 17.70 -13.02
C GLU A 165 13.55 17.21 -11.91
N ILE A 166 13.00 16.85 -10.73
CA ILE A 166 13.78 16.28 -9.62
C ILE A 166 14.45 14.97 -10.05
N GLU A 167 13.74 14.11 -10.79
CA GLU A 167 14.30 12.87 -11.31
C GLU A 167 15.49 13.14 -12.25
N ALA A 168 15.31 14.03 -13.21
CA ALA A 168 16.35 14.39 -14.18
C ALA A 168 17.59 14.95 -13.50
N GLU A 169 17.44 15.88 -12.55
CA GLU A 169 18.54 16.48 -11.80
C GLU A 169 19.28 15.46 -10.93
N TYR A 170 18.55 14.52 -10.31
CA TYR A 170 19.14 13.46 -9.50
C TYR A 170 19.92 12.45 -10.37
N ARG A 171 19.38 12.05 -11.53
CA ARG A 171 20.06 11.17 -12.50
C ARG A 171 21.28 11.83 -13.12
N ALA A 172 21.25 13.15 -13.33
CA ALA A 172 22.36 13.92 -13.86
C ALA A 172 23.47 14.18 -12.82
N GLY A 173 23.22 13.92 -11.53
CA GLY A 173 24.15 14.24 -10.44
C GLY A 173 24.15 15.71 -10.01
N ASN A 174 23.22 16.52 -10.52
CA ASN A 174 23.07 17.92 -10.15
C ASN A 174 22.41 18.09 -8.78
N LEU A 175 21.48 17.19 -8.44
CA LEU A 175 20.83 17.13 -7.13
C LEU A 175 21.49 16.05 -6.27
N LEU A 176 22.05 16.42 -5.12
CA LEU A 176 22.67 15.46 -4.21
C LEU A 176 21.62 14.69 -3.39
N SER A 177 21.97 13.50 -2.89
CA SER A 177 21.09 12.69 -2.05
C SER A 177 20.64 13.39 -0.77
N VAL A 178 21.48 14.24 -0.19
CA VAL A 178 21.12 15.03 0.99
C VAL A 178 20.08 16.10 0.66
N GLU A 179 20.18 16.71 -0.50
CA GLU A 179 19.22 17.72 -0.98
C GLU A 179 17.88 17.07 -1.31
N LEU A 180 17.90 15.93 -2.03
CA LEU A 180 16.71 15.13 -2.31
C LEU A 180 15.97 14.72 -1.02
N LYS A 181 16.72 14.23 -0.02
CA LYS A 181 16.15 13.86 1.28
C LYS A 181 15.60 15.06 2.03
N GLN A 182 16.20 16.24 1.90
CA GLN A 182 15.67 17.45 2.51
C GLN A 182 14.32 17.83 1.90
N ILE A 183 14.20 17.80 0.57
CA ILE A 183 12.93 18.06 -0.14
C ILE A 183 11.85 17.06 0.33
N ALA A 184 12.19 15.77 0.39
CA ALA A 184 11.26 14.74 0.82
C ALA A 184 10.84 14.91 2.29
N ALA A 185 11.77 15.27 3.17
CA ALA A 185 11.51 15.50 4.58
C ALA A 185 10.57 16.70 4.82
N GLU A 186 10.77 17.80 4.13
CA GLU A 186 9.90 18.98 4.22
C GLU A 186 8.49 18.67 3.77
N LYS A 187 8.34 18.01 2.61
CA LYS A 187 7.02 17.58 2.12
C LYS A 187 6.35 16.58 3.03
N THR A 188 7.10 15.64 3.59
CA THR A 188 6.58 14.68 4.58
C THR A 188 6.02 15.39 5.81
N LYS A 189 6.71 16.39 6.33
CA LYS A 189 6.24 17.18 7.48
C LYS A 189 4.93 17.91 7.17
N VAL A 190 4.82 18.53 6.01
CA VAL A 190 3.59 19.21 5.57
C VAL A 190 2.45 18.21 5.44
N TYR A 191 2.69 17.10 4.77
CA TYR A 191 1.71 16.02 4.59
C TYR A 191 1.19 15.48 5.92
N LEU A 192 2.08 15.16 6.86
CA LEU A 192 1.69 14.60 8.16
C LEU A 192 0.88 15.61 8.99
N LYS A 193 1.28 16.87 9.04
CA LYS A 193 0.51 17.92 9.75
C LYS A 193 -0.90 18.05 9.21
N GLU A 194 -1.03 18.08 7.88
CA GLU A 194 -2.34 18.18 7.24
C GLU A 194 -3.17 16.92 7.46
N HIS A 195 -2.59 15.74 7.30
CA HIS A 195 -3.25 14.46 7.54
C HIS A 195 -3.77 14.35 8.98
N GLN A 196 -2.94 14.68 9.98
CA GLN A 196 -3.30 14.62 11.38
C GLN A 196 -4.41 15.62 11.71
N ARG A 197 -4.36 16.84 11.18
CA ARG A 197 -5.42 17.82 11.30
C ARG A 197 -6.76 17.30 10.72
N LYS A 198 -6.72 16.75 9.50
CA LYS A 198 -7.90 16.16 8.84
C LYS A 198 -8.43 14.96 9.62
N ARG A 199 -7.56 14.11 10.15
CA ARG A 199 -7.93 12.95 10.98
C ARG A 199 -8.68 13.38 12.24
N GLU A 200 -8.21 14.39 12.96
CA GLU A 200 -8.90 14.89 14.15
C GLU A 200 -10.29 15.46 13.81
N SER A 201 -10.40 16.15 12.69
CA SER A 201 -11.71 16.62 12.19
C SER A 201 -12.64 15.46 11.83
N ALA A 202 -12.12 14.42 11.17
CA ALA A 202 -12.91 13.27 10.74
C ALA A 202 -13.46 12.43 11.91
N LYS A 203 -12.77 12.40 13.05
CA LYS A 203 -13.27 11.71 14.26
C LYS A 203 -14.67 12.19 14.68
N LYS A 204 -15.01 13.47 14.46
CA LYS A 204 -16.31 14.04 14.80
C LYS A 204 -17.47 13.49 13.96
N THR A 205 -17.16 12.90 12.81
CA THR A 205 -18.15 12.39 11.84
C THR A 205 -18.02 10.90 11.58
N PHE A 206 -17.09 10.23 12.26
CA PHE A 206 -16.74 8.83 12.03
C PHE A 206 -17.95 7.89 12.09
N ASP A 207 -18.84 8.10 13.06
CA ASP A 207 -20.04 7.28 13.25
C ASP A 207 -20.99 7.24 12.03
N LYS A 208 -20.93 8.27 11.15
CA LYS A 208 -21.75 8.33 9.93
C LYS A 208 -21.29 7.34 8.86
N PHE A 209 -20.06 6.86 8.97
CA PHE A 209 -19.43 5.96 7.99
C PHE A 209 -19.35 4.51 8.45
N ILE A 210 -19.73 4.23 9.69
CA ILE A 210 -19.77 2.87 10.22
C ILE A 210 -20.96 2.15 9.63
N LEU A 211 -20.70 1.02 8.95
CA LEU A 211 -21.77 0.11 8.52
C LEU A 211 -22.35 -0.56 9.78
N ARG A 212 -23.60 -0.27 10.06
CA ARG A 212 -24.36 -0.89 11.15
C ARG A 212 -25.43 -1.81 10.59
N ASP A 213 -25.74 -2.86 11.33
CA ASP A 213 -26.80 -3.84 11.02
C ASP A 213 -28.18 -3.18 11.02
#